data_a9cca1f42fb99e28650d928b5aabb882
#
_entry.id   a9cca1f42fb99e28650d928b5aabb882
#
_cell.length_a   1.000
_cell.length_b   1.000
_cell.length_c   1.000
_cell.angle_alpha   90.00
_cell.angle_beta   90.00
_cell.angle_gamma   90.00
#
_symmetry.space_group_name_H-M   'P 1'
#
loop_
_entity.id
_entity.type
_entity.pdbx_description
1 polymer ?
#
loop_
_entity_poly.entity_id
_entity_poly.type
_entity_poly.pdbx_seq_one_letter_code
_entity_poly.pdbx_strand_id
1 'polypeptide(L)'
;MASHTTGSAGEPAGPRPMSLEEIRESYADCAPWMDRFDWLDRRLTGRYRRELFGDASGRVLDVACGNGVNFPYLPSDVDLVGIDISPEMLASARERLDDLEVDGTVRRMDAGDLAFDDDSFDTVISSLSTCTFPDPVAALEEMDRVCRPGGRILLFEHGRSDVGPIARFQDRFADVHYASAGCRWNQEPLKLVLRTGLPVREAETRALGILTLIEARPSQESIVDTIRARLSTLAG
;
A
#
# COMPACT_ATOMS: atom_id res chain seq x y z
N MET A 1 49.99 12.67 26.34
CA MET A 1 49.10 11.73 25.61
C MET A 1 47.69 12.20 25.78
N ALA A 2 47.17 12.91 24.80
CA ALA A 2 45.79 13.44 24.80
C ALA A 2 44.93 12.52 23.90
N SER A 3 44.00 11.80 24.49
CA SER A 3 43.04 10.95 23.79
C SER A 3 41.92 11.84 23.20
N HIS A 4 41.90 11.98 21.90
CA HIS A 4 40.77 12.55 21.17
C HIS A 4 39.63 11.53 21.08
N THR A 5 38.60 11.70 21.88
CA THR A 5 37.31 11.05 21.69
C THR A 5 36.56 11.79 20.58
N THR A 6 36.52 11.23 19.40
CA THR A 6 35.61 11.65 18.32
C THR A 6 34.19 11.23 18.70
N GLY A 7 33.40 12.18 19.18
CA GLY A 7 31.96 12.00 19.31
C GLY A 7 31.34 11.88 17.92
N SER A 8 30.71 10.74 17.63
CA SER A 8 29.83 10.60 16.47
C SER A 8 28.64 11.54 16.67
N ALA A 9 28.54 12.58 15.84
CA ALA A 9 27.32 13.36 15.75
C ALA A 9 26.22 12.40 15.27
N GLY A 10 25.28 12.07 16.15
CA GLY A 10 24.10 11.30 15.77
C GLY A 10 23.36 12.07 14.68
N GLU A 11 22.97 11.39 13.62
CA GLU A 11 22.03 11.94 12.65
C GLU A 11 20.81 12.46 13.41
N PRO A 12 20.26 13.63 13.04
CA PRO A 12 19.05 14.13 13.66
C PRO A 12 17.96 13.09 13.49
N ALA A 13 17.40 12.61 14.60
CA ALA A 13 16.26 11.71 14.56
C ALA A 13 15.14 12.38 13.77
N GLY A 14 14.69 11.73 12.71
CA GLY A 14 13.54 12.19 11.92
C GLY A 14 12.29 12.36 12.81
N PRO A 15 11.21 12.94 12.28
CA PRO A 15 9.97 13.11 13.04
C PRO A 15 9.48 11.75 13.54
N ARG A 16 8.95 11.71 14.78
CA ARG A 16 8.36 10.49 15.30
C ARG A 16 7.25 9.99 14.38
N PRO A 17 7.05 8.68 14.26
CA PRO A 17 5.87 8.15 13.57
C PRO A 17 4.59 8.69 14.20
N MET A 18 3.62 9.07 13.39
CA MET A 18 2.27 9.39 13.86
C MET A 18 1.62 8.11 14.40
N SER A 19 0.85 8.25 15.46
CA SER A 19 0.00 7.16 15.96
C SER A 19 -1.16 6.90 14.99
N LEU A 20 -1.75 5.71 15.08
CA LEU A 20 -2.96 5.37 14.29
C LEU A 20 -4.08 6.39 14.49
N GLU A 21 -4.24 6.89 15.72
CA GLU A 21 -5.27 7.89 16.01
C GLU A 21 -4.99 9.25 15.36
N GLU A 22 -3.76 9.72 15.37
CA GLU A 22 -3.36 10.94 14.67
C GLU A 22 -3.56 10.82 13.15
N ILE A 23 -3.28 9.65 12.58
CA ILE A 23 -3.54 9.38 11.15
C ILE A 23 -5.04 9.37 10.90
N ARG A 24 -5.82 8.65 11.71
CA ARG A 24 -7.28 8.59 11.58
C ARG A 24 -7.90 9.99 11.60
N GLU A 25 -7.52 10.82 12.55
CA GLU A 25 -8.03 12.20 12.67
C GLU A 25 -7.66 13.05 11.44
N SER A 26 -6.41 12.96 10.97
CA SER A 26 -5.97 13.67 9.77
C SER A 26 -6.78 13.28 8.53
N TYR A 27 -7.10 11.99 8.36
CA TYR A 27 -7.88 11.51 7.22
C TYR A 27 -9.39 11.74 7.37
N ALA A 28 -9.93 11.74 8.59
CA ALA A 28 -11.32 12.12 8.84
C ALA A 28 -11.60 13.56 8.35
N ASP A 29 -10.69 14.49 8.62
CA ASP A 29 -10.77 15.87 8.17
C ASP A 29 -10.63 16.02 6.64
N CYS A 30 -9.90 15.09 6.00
CA CYS A 30 -9.67 15.09 4.56
C CYS A 30 -10.80 14.44 3.75
N ALA A 31 -11.62 13.56 4.35
CA ALA A 31 -12.64 12.78 3.64
C ALA A 31 -13.56 13.63 2.74
N PRO A 32 -14.16 14.76 3.19
CA PRO A 32 -15.02 15.56 2.34
C PRO A 32 -14.31 16.19 1.13
N TRP A 33 -13.01 16.47 1.28
CA TRP A 33 -12.21 17.00 0.19
C TRP A 33 -11.82 15.91 -0.80
N MET A 34 -11.51 14.72 -0.33
CA MET A 34 -11.20 13.58 -1.20
C MET A 34 -12.40 13.22 -2.06
N ASP A 35 -13.62 13.18 -1.51
CA ASP A 35 -14.83 12.94 -2.28
C ASP A 35 -15.09 14.05 -3.30
N ARG A 36 -14.92 15.31 -2.92
CA ARG A 36 -15.10 16.44 -3.82
C ARG A 36 -14.14 16.45 -5.02
N PHE A 37 -12.90 15.97 -4.82
CA PHE A 37 -11.87 15.96 -5.86
C PHE A 37 -11.62 14.56 -6.46
N ASP A 38 -12.46 13.57 -6.15
CA ASP A 38 -12.38 12.22 -6.69
C ASP A 38 -12.33 12.20 -8.24
N TRP A 39 -13.07 13.08 -8.90
CA TRP A 39 -13.03 13.21 -10.35
C TRP A 39 -11.63 13.55 -10.90
N LEU A 40 -10.85 14.35 -10.15
CA LEU A 40 -9.48 14.72 -10.54
C LEU A 40 -8.54 13.53 -10.33
N ASP A 41 -8.64 12.83 -9.20
CA ASP A 41 -7.89 11.61 -8.95
C ASP A 41 -8.16 10.57 -10.04
N ARG A 42 -9.43 10.30 -10.36
CA ARG A 42 -9.82 9.40 -11.46
C ARG A 42 -9.20 9.78 -12.80
N ARG A 43 -9.15 11.07 -13.11
CA ARG A 43 -8.56 11.56 -14.36
C ARG A 43 -7.05 11.39 -14.40
N LEU A 44 -6.36 11.57 -13.27
CA LEU A 44 -4.90 11.52 -13.20
C LEU A 44 -4.37 10.10 -13.02
N THR A 45 -5.03 9.31 -12.20
CA THR A 45 -4.53 8.01 -11.75
C THR A 45 -5.36 6.81 -12.24
N GLY A 46 -6.61 7.04 -12.67
CA GLY A 46 -7.56 5.98 -13.01
C GLY A 46 -7.08 5.00 -14.08
N ARG A 47 -6.24 5.46 -15.03
CA ARG A 47 -5.64 4.57 -16.03
C ARG A 47 -4.70 3.54 -15.39
N TYR A 48 -3.92 3.96 -14.38
CA TYR A 48 -2.96 3.11 -13.69
C TYR A 48 -3.67 2.09 -12.79
N ARG A 49 -4.75 2.53 -12.09
CA ARG A 49 -5.58 1.61 -11.32
C ARG A 49 -6.23 0.55 -12.21
N ARG A 50 -6.76 0.95 -13.37
CA ARG A 50 -7.35 -0.01 -14.33
C ARG A 50 -6.31 -0.98 -14.88
N GLU A 51 -5.09 -0.50 -15.17
CA GLU A 51 -3.98 -1.32 -15.65
C GLU A 51 -3.58 -2.37 -14.60
N LEU A 52 -3.48 -1.96 -13.31
CA LEU A 52 -2.98 -2.83 -12.25
C LEU A 52 -4.06 -3.71 -11.62
N PHE A 53 -5.28 -3.17 -11.43
CA PHE A 53 -6.34 -3.84 -10.68
C PHE A 53 -7.42 -4.47 -11.57
N GLY A 54 -7.44 -4.16 -12.87
CA GLY A 54 -8.52 -4.55 -13.78
C GLY A 54 -8.63 -6.05 -14.07
N ASP A 55 -7.63 -6.82 -13.70
CA ASP A 55 -7.62 -8.29 -13.79
C ASP A 55 -7.52 -8.97 -12.40
N ALA A 56 -7.82 -8.24 -11.33
CA ALA A 56 -8.00 -8.83 -10.00
C ALA A 56 -9.10 -9.89 -10.04
N SER A 57 -9.00 -10.93 -9.25
CA SER A 57 -9.96 -12.04 -9.31
C SER A 57 -10.17 -12.69 -7.95
N GLY A 58 -11.29 -13.40 -7.83
CA GLY A 58 -11.64 -14.13 -6.64
C GLY A 58 -12.01 -13.23 -5.48
N ARG A 59 -11.57 -13.58 -4.28
CA ARG A 59 -11.76 -12.78 -3.08
C ARG A 59 -10.69 -11.72 -2.98
N VAL A 60 -11.09 -10.46 -3.04
CA VAL A 60 -10.18 -9.30 -3.09
C VAL A 60 -10.21 -8.53 -1.77
N LEU A 61 -9.04 -8.26 -1.19
CA LEU A 61 -8.87 -7.36 -0.06
C LEU A 61 -8.30 -6.02 -0.54
N ASP A 62 -9.00 -4.92 -0.32
CA ASP A 62 -8.47 -3.56 -0.52
C ASP A 62 -8.04 -2.98 0.82
N VAL A 63 -6.71 -2.92 1.05
CA VAL A 63 -6.10 -2.47 2.31
C VAL A 63 -5.94 -0.97 2.30
N ALA A 64 -6.47 -0.30 3.34
CA ALA A 64 -6.62 1.14 3.42
C ALA A 64 -7.41 1.69 2.21
N CYS A 65 -8.61 1.14 2.01
CA CYS A 65 -9.44 1.43 0.85
C CYS A 65 -9.94 2.88 0.77
N GLY A 66 -9.80 3.63 1.86
CA GLY A 66 -10.27 5.01 1.97
C GLY A 66 -11.77 5.13 1.64
N ASN A 67 -12.12 6.04 0.76
CA ASN A 67 -13.47 6.23 0.25
C ASN A 67 -13.85 5.25 -0.90
N GLY A 68 -13.10 4.17 -1.09
CA GLY A 68 -13.39 3.15 -2.10
C GLY A 68 -12.97 3.56 -3.52
N VAL A 69 -11.97 4.43 -3.67
CA VAL A 69 -11.52 4.95 -4.98
C VAL A 69 -11.08 3.86 -5.95
N ASN A 70 -10.66 2.69 -5.45
CA ASN A 70 -10.23 1.54 -6.27
C ASN A 70 -11.41 0.72 -6.82
N PHE A 71 -12.56 0.70 -6.15
CA PHE A 71 -13.68 -0.18 -6.45
C PHE A 71 -14.16 -0.13 -7.92
N PRO A 72 -14.26 1.05 -8.58
CA PRO A 72 -14.67 1.14 -9.98
C PRO A 72 -13.70 0.50 -10.99
N TYR A 73 -12.52 0.10 -10.55
CA TYR A 73 -11.47 -0.48 -11.40
C TYR A 73 -11.31 -1.98 -11.23
N LEU A 74 -12.03 -2.57 -10.27
CA LEU A 74 -12.07 -4.01 -10.05
C LEU A 74 -13.10 -4.66 -10.99
N PRO A 75 -12.91 -5.93 -11.39
CA PRO A 75 -13.95 -6.71 -12.07
C PRO A 75 -15.21 -6.83 -11.20
N SER A 76 -16.36 -6.91 -11.85
CA SER A 76 -17.66 -6.96 -11.16
C SER A 76 -17.98 -8.30 -10.48
N ASP A 77 -17.19 -9.33 -10.76
CA ASP A 77 -17.38 -10.69 -10.26
C ASP A 77 -16.47 -11.05 -9.06
N VAL A 78 -15.77 -10.07 -8.49
CA VAL A 78 -14.95 -10.28 -7.30
C VAL A 78 -15.76 -10.24 -6.01
N ASP A 79 -15.38 -11.02 -4.99
CA ASP A 79 -15.85 -10.89 -3.60
C ASP A 79 -14.97 -9.82 -2.90
N LEU A 80 -15.48 -8.59 -2.82
CA LEU A 80 -14.70 -7.44 -2.36
C LEU A 80 -14.81 -7.24 -0.84
N VAL A 81 -13.68 -7.16 -0.18
CA VAL A 81 -13.56 -6.70 1.20
C VAL A 81 -12.64 -5.48 1.24
N GLY A 82 -13.17 -4.33 1.66
CA GLY A 82 -12.35 -3.13 1.92
C GLY A 82 -12.10 -2.96 3.42
N ILE A 83 -10.91 -2.50 3.77
CA ILE A 83 -10.61 -2.09 5.15
C ILE A 83 -10.00 -0.70 5.20
N ASP A 84 -10.35 0.04 6.23
CA ASP A 84 -9.73 1.33 6.55
C ASP A 84 -9.84 1.60 8.05
N ILE A 85 -8.99 2.49 8.58
CA ILE A 85 -9.02 2.88 9.99
C ILE A 85 -10.06 3.97 10.27
N SER A 86 -10.41 4.81 9.26
CA SER A 86 -11.33 5.93 9.36
C SER A 86 -12.78 5.51 9.12
N PRO A 87 -13.67 5.66 10.11
CA PRO A 87 -15.10 5.42 9.93
C PRO A 87 -15.72 6.36 8.88
N GLU A 88 -15.20 7.57 8.74
CA GLU A 88 -15.66 8.58 7.79
C GLU A 88 -15.37 8.12 6.35
N MET A 89 -14.15 7.66 6.09
CA MET A 89 -13.78 7.07 4.80
C MET A 89 -14.63 5.85 4.47
N LEU A 90 -14.86 4.97 5.45
CA LEU A 90 -15.69 3.78 5.27
C LEU A 90 -17.16 4.11 5.02
N ALA A 91 -17.67 5.25 5.49
CA ALA A 91 -19.01 5.70 5.15
C ALA A 91 -19.12 6.00 3.65
N SER A 92 -18.19 6.80 3.11
CA SER A 92 -18.12 7.10 1.67
C SER A 92 -17.87 5.83 0.83
N ALA A 93 -17.05 4.90 1.34
CA ALA A 93 -16.81 3.63 0.66
C ALA A 93 -18.07 2.76 0.55
N ARG A 94 -18.94 2.74 1.57
CA ARG A 94 -20.24 2.03 1.53
C ARG A 94 -21.17 2.64 0.50
N GLU A 95 -21.33 3.97 0.50
CA GLU A 95 -22.12 4.68 -0.50
C GLU A 95 -21.64 4.35 -1.92
N ARG A 96 -20.31 4.25 -2.11
CA ARG A 96 -19.74 3.88 -3.40
C ARG A 96 -20.00 2.44 -3.80
N LEU A 97 -20.01 1.47 -2.87
CA LEU A 97 -20.43 0.10 -3.16
C LEU A 97 -21.89 0.04 -3.61
N ASP A 98 -22.76 0.76 -2.91
CA ASP A 98 -24.18 0.84 -3.26
C ASP A 98 -24.39 1.46 -4.65
N ASP A 99 -23.68 2.56 -4.98
CA ASP A 99 -23.75 3.24 -6.27
C ASP A 99 -23.24 2.38 -7.44
N LEU A 100 -22.26 1.51 -7.18
CA LEU A 100 -21.66 0.62 -8.19
C LEU A 100 -22.41 -0.71 -8.33
N GLU A 101 -23.35 -0.99 -7.45
CA GLU A 101 -24.02 -2.29 -7.36
C GLU A 101 -23.04 -3.45 -7.24
N VAL A 102 -21.90 -3.22 -6.53
CA VAL A 102 -20.85 -4.24 -6.29
C VAL A 102 -21.16 -4.97 -5.00
N ASP A 103 -21.16 -6.30 -5.06
CA ASP A 103 -21.26 -7.14 -3.87
C ASP A 103 -19.94 -7.08 -3.10
N GLY A 104 -19.96 -6.38 -1.96
CA GLY A 104 -18.76 -6.16 -1.16
C GLY A 104 -19.06 -5.70 0.26
N THR A 105 -18.05 -5.75 1.09
CA THR A 105 -18.14 -5.28 2.48
C THR A 105 -16.97 -4.38 2.82
N VAL A 106 -17.20 -3.41 3.71
CA VAL A 106 -16.12 -2.59 4.25
C VAL A 106 -16.12 -2.65 5.77
N ARG A 107 -14.92 -2.74 6.37
CA ARG A 107 -14.72 -2.92 7.81
C ARG A 107 -13.65 -1.99 8.35
N ARG A 108 -13.84 -1.52 9.58
CA ARG A 108 -12.79 -0.80 10.29
C ARG A 108 -11.73 -1.78 10.79
N MET A 109 -10.47 -1.57 10.35
CA MET A 109 -9.36 -2.46 10.70
C MET A 109 -8.02 -1.74 10.52
N ASP A 110 -7.03 -2.12 11.32
CA ASP A 110 -5.64 -1.70 11.14
C ASP A 110 -4.96 -2.58 10.08
N ALA A 111 -4.26 -1.96 9.14
CA ALA A 111 -3.50 -2.66 8.12
C ALA A 111 -2.33 -3.49 8.68
N GLY A 112 -1.80 -3.10 9.85
CA GLY A 112 -0.72 -3.82 10.54
C GLY A 112 -1.20 -4.95 11.46
N ASP A 113 -2.54 -5.18 11.58
CA ASP A 113 -3.13 -6.25 12.42
C ASP A 113 -4.46 -6.68 11.81
N LEU A 114 -4.38 -7.51 10.76
CA LEU A 114 -5.53 -7.96 10.00
C LEU A 114 -6.25 -9.13 10.68
N ALA A 115 -7.49 -8.90 11.11
CA ALA A 115 -8.34 -9.91 11.73
C ALA A 115 -8.94 -10.87 10.67
N PHE A 116 -8.10 -11.42 9.80
CA PHE A 116 -8.42 -12.46 8.83
C PHE A 116 -7.47 -13.64 9.03
N ASP A 117 -7.95 -14.84 8.69
CA ASP A 117 -7.11 -16.02 8.68
C ASP A 117 -6.04 -15.94 7.59
N ASP A 118 -4.97 -16.71 7.75
CA ASP A 118 -3.95 -16.88 6.72
C ASP A 118 -4.60 -17.38 5.42
N ASP A 119 -4.02 -17.03 4.27
CA ASP A 119 -4.44 -17.55 2.96
C ASP A 119 -5.91 -17.26 2.59
N SER A 120 -6.49 -16.17 3.12
CA SER A 120 -7.93 -15.85 3.01
C SER A 120 -8.30 -15.16 1.70
N PHE A 121 -7.35 -14.58 0.95
CA PHE A 121 -7.62 -13.75 -0.22
C PHE A 121 -6.85 -14.21 -1.45
N ASP A 122 -7.52 -14.14 -2.60
CA ASP A 122 -6.92 -14.41 -3.91
C ASP A 122 -6.08 -13.26 -4.42
N THR A 123 -6.54 -12.04 -4.14
CA THR A 123 -5.85 -10.79 -4.51
C THR A 123 -5.90 -9.83 -3.33
N VAL A 124 -4.76 -9.26 -2.98
CA VAL A 124 -4.64 -8.17 -1.99
C VAL A 124 -4.17 -6.93 -2.72
N ILE A 125 -4.89 -5.82 -2.58
CA ILE A 125 -4.54 -4.55 -3.21
C ILE A 125 -4.36 -3.45 -2.18
N SER A 126 -3.55 -2.45 -2.52
CA SER A 126 -3.44 -1.20 -1.76
C SER A 126 -3.04 -0.07 -2.69
N SER A 127 -3.53 1.14 -2.44
CA SER A 127 -3.18 2.27 -3.27
C SER A 127 -2.95 3.56 -2.49
N LEU A 128 -1.78 4.18 -2.72
CA LEU A 128 -1.37 5.46 -2.15
C LEU A 128 -1.46 5.52 -0.62
N SER A 129 -1.19 4.39 0.05
CA SER A 129 -1.46 4.19 1.48
C SER A 129 -0.21 3.85 2.30
N THR A 130 0.77 3.13 1.72
CA THR A 130 1.97 2.70 2.46
C THR A 130 2.78 3.87 3.04
N CYS A 131 2.66 5.06 2.44
CA CYS A 131 3.28 6.29 2.92
C CYS A 131 2.72 6.81 4.25
N THR A 132 1.54 6.35 4.64
CA THR A 132 0.82 6.79 5.85
C THR A 132 0.84 5.77 6.97
N PHE A 133 1.17 4.52 6.69
CA PHE A 133 1.20 3.48 7.72
C PHE A 133 2.26 3.80 8.78
N PRO A 134 1.94 3.67 10.08
CA PRO A 134 2.92 3.80 11.16
C PRO A 134 4.08 2.81 11.00
N ASP A 135 3.75 1.57 10.69
CA ASP A 135 4.69 0.51 10.32
C ASP A 135 4.28 -0.13 8.97
N PRO A 136 4.82 0.40 7.86
CA PRO A 136 4.48 -0.14 6.55
C PRO A 136 5.06 -1.54 6.29
N VAL A 137 6.07 -1.96 7.04
CA VAL A 137 6.62 -3.32 6.94
C VAL A 137 5.62 -4.31 7.54
N ALA A 138 5.12 -4.04 8.75
CA ALA A 138 4.10 -4.88 9.38
C ALA A 138 2.83 -5.00 8.51
N ALA A 139 2.38 -3.89 7.89
CA ALA A 139 1.24 -3.93 6.99
C ALA A 139 1.49 -4.81 5.75
N LEU A 140 2.67 -4.73 5.14
CA LEU A 140 3.03 -5.60 4.01
C LEU A 140 3.18 -7.08 4.42
N GLU A 141 3.68 -7.36 5.62
CA GLU A 141 3.75 -8.72 6.18
C GLU A 141 2.35 -9.29 6.43
N GLU A 142 1.41 -8.49 6.89
CA GLU A 142 0.01 -8.88 7.03
C GLU A 142 -0.66 -9.12 5.65
N MET A 143 -0.40 -8.26 4.65
CA MET A 143 -0.86 -8.49 3.28
C MET A 143 -0.32 -9.81 2.71
N ASP A 144 0.95 -10.12 3.00
CA ASP A 144 1.57 -11.41 2.63
C ASP A 144 0.87 -12.59 3.31
N ARG A 145 0.66 -12.50 4.62
CA ARG A 145 0.04 -13.56 5.42
C ARG A 145 -1.36 -13.91 4.95
N VAL A 146 -2.19 -12.89 4.67
CA VAL A 146 -3.59 -13.13 4.29
C VAL A 146 -3.77 -13.47 2.81
N CYS A 147 -2.76 -13.24 1.97
CA CYS A 147 -2.78 -13.59 0.56
C CYS A 147 -2.40 -15.07 0.38
N ARG A 148 -3.27 -15.87 -0.23
CA ARG A 148 -3.04 -17.31 -0.40
C ARG A 148 -1.86 -17.61 -1.34
N PRO A 149 -1.21 -18.77 -1.21
CA PRO A 149 -0.25 -19.25 -2.21
C PRO A 149 -0.89 -19.26 -3.61
N GLY A 150 -0.18 -18.69 -4.60
CA GLY A 150 -0.71 -18.48 -5.95
C GLY A 150 -1.57 -17.23 -6.12
N GLY A 151 -1.83 -16.50 -5.05
CA GLY A 151 -2.49 -15.19 -5.07
C GLY A 151 -1.61 -14.07 -5.61
N ARG A 152 -2.11 -12.83 -5.56
CA ARG A 152 -1.42 -11.64 -6.06
C ARG A 152 -1.50 -10.50 -5.03
N ILE A 153 -0.40 -9.76 -4.88
CA ILE A 153 -0.34 -8.53 -4.10
C ILE A 153 -0.04 -7.39 -5.07
N LEU A 154 -0.98 -6.46 -5.21
CA LEU A 154 -0.93 -5.37 -6.17
C LEU A 154 -0.89 -4.03 -5.45
N LEU A 155 0.19 -3.29 -5.64
CA LEU A 155 0.41 -2.03 -4.95
C LEU A 155 0.55 -0.90 -5.97
N PHE A 156 -0.29 0.12 -5.83
CA PHE A 156 -0.19 1.38 -6.57
C PHE A 156 0.22 2.48 -5.61
N GLU A 157 1.48 2.88 -5.63
CA GLU A 157 2.04 3.76 -4.60
C GLU A 157 2.71 4.99 -5.19
N HIS A 158 2.79 6.04 -4.40
CA HIS A 158 3.62 7.19 -4.73
C HIS A 158 4.89 7.23 -3.88
N GLY A 159 5.90 7.93 -4.38
CA GLY A 159 7.14 8.03 -3.66
C GLY A 159 8.09 9.09 -4.22
N ARG A 160 9.35 8.90 -3.92
CA ARG A 160 10.42 9.80 -4.33
C ARG A 160 10.62 9.78 -5.84
N SER A 161 10.66 10.96 -6.45
CA SER A 161 10.87 11.12 -7.90
C SER A 161 12.26 10.64 -8.34
N ASP A 162 12.34 10.11 -9.56
CA ASP A 162 13.60 9.79 -10.24
C ASP A 162 14.31 11.07 -10.77
N VAL A 163 13.61 12.20 -10.81
CA VAL A 163 14.15 13.47 -11.27
C VAL A 163 14.83 14.21 -10.12
N GLY A 164 16.16 14.31 -10.19
CA GLY A 164 16.99 14.83 -9.11
C GLY A 164 16.55 16.16 -8.45
N PRO A 165 16.18 17.21 -9.19
CA PRO A 165 15.63 18.44 -8.59
C PRO A 165 14.34 18.23 -7.81
N ILE A 166 13.41 17.41 -8.32
CA ILE A 166 12.14 17.08 -7.66
C ILE A 166 12.43 16.25 -6.41
N ALA A 167 13.25 15.22 -6.53
CA ALA A 167 13.66 14.38 -5.42
C ALA A 167 14.27 15.20 -4.26
N ARG A 168 15.19 16.11 -4.57
CA ARG A 168 15.78 17.00 -3.55
C ARG A 168 14.76 17.92 -2.89
N PHE A 169 13.77 18.39 -3.65
CA PHE A 169 12.67 19.16 -3.08
C PHE A 169 11.82 18.29 -2.14
N GLN A 170 11.45 17.09 -2.55
CA GLN A 170 10.73 16.14 -1.70
C GLN A 170 11.51 15.84 -0.41
N ASP A 171 12.81 15.52 -0.51
CA ASP A 171 13.66 15.22 0.64
C ASP A 171 13.76 16.42 1.60
N ARG A 172 13.90 17.65 1.04
CA ARG A 172 14.05 18.87 1.83
C ARG A 172 12.83 19.21 2.67
N PHE A 173 11.63 18.85 2.19
CA PHE A 173 10.35 19.19 2.82
C PHE A 173 9.61 17.95 3.37
N ALA A 174 10.24 16.76 3.37
CA ALA A 174 9.62 15.52 3.79
C ALA A 174 9.06 15.58 5.21
N ASP A 175 9.85 16.07 6.16
CA ASP A 175 9.45 16.13 7.57
C ASP A 175 8.28 17.09 7.81
N VAL A 176 8.30 18.25 7.12
CA VAL A 176 7.20 19.23 7.21
C VAL A 176 5.92 18.65 6.61
N HIS A 177 6.03 17.98 5.46
CA HIS A 177 4.89 17.35 4.81
C HIS A 177 4.33 16.21 5.67
N TYR A 178 5.20 15.36 6.22
CA TYR A 178 4.78 14.28 7.10
C TYR A 178 4.06 14.81 8.35
N ALA A 179 4.59 15.83 9.00
CA ALA A 179 3.97 16.43 10.18
C ALA A 179 2.60 17.06 9.90
N SER A 180 2.33 17.49 8.66
CA SER A 180 1.08 18.14 8.29
C SER A 180 0.04 17.21 7.68
N ALA A 181 0.47 16.17 6.97
CA ALA A 181 -0.39 15.29 6.17
C ALA A 181 -0.28 13.81 6.51
N GLY A 182 0.59 13.42 7.44
CA GLY A 182 0.84 12.02 7.78
C GLY A 182 1.44 11.19 6.65
N CYS A 183 1.87 11.82 5.55
CA CYS A 183 2.31 11.14 4.34
C CYS A 183 3.81 11.32 4.10
N ARG A 184 4.53 10.21 3.98
CA ARG A 184 5.96 10.19 3.59
C ARG A 184 6.10 10.20 2.07
N TRP A 185 5.92 11.36 1.45
CA TRP A 185 5.91 11.51 -0.01
C TRP A 185 7.25 11.20 -0.72
N ASN A 186 8.34 11.09 0.04
CA ASN A 186 9.67 10.73 -0.46
C ASN A 186 10.07 9.27 -0.13
N GLN A 187 9.13 8.43 0.26
CA GLN A 187 9.40 7.01 0.43
C GLN A 187 9.77 6.36 -0.91
N GLU A 188 10.34 5.18 -0.85
CA GLU A 188 10.69 4.37 -2.01
C GLU A 188 9.91 3.04 -1.94
N PRO A 189 8.69 2.97 -2.51
CA PRO A 189 7.78 1.84 -2.33
C PRO A 189 8.39 0.49 -2.71
N LEU A 190 9.11 0.43 -3.84
CA LEU A 190 9.76 -0.82 -4.26
C LEU A 190 10.82 -1.29 -3.25
N LYS A 191 11.63 -0.38 -2.69
CA LYS A 191 12.60 -0.74 -1.66
C LYS A 191 11.93 -1.22 -0.38
N LEU A 192 10.77 -0.65 -0.06
CA LEU A 192 9.97 -1.08 1.08
C LEU A 192 9.50 -2.52 0.90
N VAL A 193 8.88 -2.84 -0.25
CA VAL A 193 8.44 -4.20 -0.59
C VAL A 193 9.61 -5.20 -0.57
N LEU A 194 10.76 -4.83 -1.13
CA LEU A 194 11.94 -5.71 -1.14
C LEU A 194 12.49 -6.01 0.27
N ARG A 195 12.27 -5.12 1.26
CA ARG A 195 12.68 -5.36 2.66
C ARG A 195 11.87 -6.45 3.35
N THR A 196 10.61 -6.64 2.96
CA THR A 196 9.77 -7.72 3.51
C THR A 196 10.07 -9.08 2.91
N GLY A 197 10.89 -9.12 1.84
CA GLY A 197 11.21 -10.37 1.14
C GLY A 197 10.12 -10.85 0.20
N LEU A 198 9.06 -10.08 -0.02
CA LEU A 198 8.01 -10.38 -1.01
C LEU A 198 8.62 -10.54 -2.42
N PRO A 199 8.35 -11.65 -3.11
CA PRO A 199 8.80 -11.87 -4.48
C PRO A 199 8.11 -10.90 -5.45
N VAL A 200 8.81 -9.87 -5.88
CA VAL A 200 8.32 -8.91 -6.88
C VAL A 200 8.35 -9.55 -8.27
N ARG A 201 7.22 -9.60 -8.94
CA ARG A 201 7.07 -10.09 -10.32
C ARG A 201 7.32 -8.97 -11.33
N GLU A 202 6.70 -7.84 -11.07
CA GLU A 202 6.78 -6.67 -11.94
C GLU A 202 6.77 -5.40 -11.10
N ALA A 203 7.53 -4.41 -11.52
CA ALA A 203 7.50 -3.09 -10.92
C ALA A 203 7.78 -2.03 -11.98
N GLU A 204 6.89 -1.07 -12.10
CA GLU A 204 7.00 0.00 -13.06
C GLU A 204 6.84 1.37 -12.41
N THR A 205 7.70 2.30 -12.78
CA THR A 205 7.57 3.70 -12.35
C THR A 205 6.95 4.56 -13.45
N ARG A 206 6.12 5.50 -13.06
CA ARG A 206 5.39 6.44 -13.92
C ARG A 206 5.49 7.85 -13.37
N ALA A 207 5.09 8.84 -14.16
CA ALA A 207 4.99 10.23 -13.74
C ALA A 207 6.30 10.75 -13.09
N LEU A 208 7.43 10.66 -13.81
CA LEU A 208 8.75 11.09 -13.35
C LEU A 208 9.26 10.32 -12.10
N GLY A 209 8.93 9.04 -12.01
CA GLY A 209 9.29 8.17 -10.89
C GLY A 209 8.42 8.34 -9.64
N ILE A 210 7.44 9.27 -9.65
CA ILE A 210 6.60 9.54 -8.49
C ILE A 210 5.60 8.42 -8.22
N LEU A 211 5.05 7.79 -9.27
CA LEU A 211 4.08 6.71 -9.14
C LEU A 211 4.77 5.37 -9.42
N THR A 212 4.48 4.37 -8.59
CA THR A 212 5.03 3.02 -8.73
C THR A 212 3.89 2.00 -8.72
N LEU A 213 3.84 1.16 -9.75
CA LEU A 213 2.95 0.01 -9.85
C LEU A 213 3.80 -1.22 -9.53
N ILE A 214 3.35 -2.04 -8.59
CA ILE A 214 4.07 -3.24 -8.15
C ILE A 214 3.11 -4.42 -8.16
N GLU A 215 3.50 -5.49 -8.83
CA GLU A 215 2.94 -6.82 -8.63
C GLU A 215 3.94 -7.69 -7.87
N ALA A 216 3.52 -8.21 -6.73
CA ALA A 216 4.27 -9.17 -5.94
C ALA A 216 3.45 -10.45 -5.75
N ARG A 217 4.14 -11.50 -5.32
CA ARG A 217 3.55 -12.79 -4.94
C ARG A 217 3.73 -13.02 -3.46
N PRO A 218 2.85 -13.82 -2.82
CA PRO A 218 3.07 -14.23 -1.45
C PRO A 218 4.41 -14.95 -1.29
N SER A 219 5.09 -14.71 -0.18
CA SER A 219 6.41 -15.30 0.13
C SER A 219 6.37 -16.83 0.21
N GLN A 220 5.24 -17.39 0.60
CA GLN A 220 5.00 -18.83 0.68
C GLN A 220 5.08 -19.52 -0.69
N GLU A 221 4.71 -18.83 -1.78
CA GLU A 221 4.84 -19.36 -3.15
C GLU A 221 6.31 -19.66 -3.49
N SER A 222 7.22 -18.78 -3.11
CA SER A 222 8.66 -18.97 -3.33
C SER A 222 9.21 -20.21 -2.63
N ILE A 223 8.69 -20.55 -1.45
CA ILE A 223 9.07 -21.76 -0.71
C ILE A 223 8.55 -23.01 -1.43
N VAL A 224 7.29 -23.00 -1.85
CA VAL A 224 6.66 -24.12 -2.56
C VAL A 224 7.37 -24.39 -3.89
N ASP A 225 7.69 -23.36 -4.66
CA ASP A 225 8.41 -23.49 -5.92
C ASP A 225 9.85 -24.00 -5.70
N THR A 226 10.50 -23.54 -4.64
CA THR A 226 11.83 -24.04 -4.24
C THR A 226 11.78 -25.53 -3.87
N ILE A 227 10.77 -25.95 -3.12
CA ILE A 227 10.58 -27.38 -2.75
C ILE A 227 10.26 -28.21 -3.99
N ARG A 228 9.36 -27.76 -4.87
CA ARG A 228 9.06 -28.46 -6.13
C ARG A 228 10.28 -28.63 -7.03
N ALA A 229 11.08 -27.56 -7.20
CA ALA A 229 12.32 -27.61 -7.97
C ALA A 229 13.32 -28.62 -7.38
N ARG A 230 13.47 -28.65 -6.05
CA ARG A 230 14.35 -29.64 -5.37
C ARG A 230 13.85 -31.07 -5.52
N LEU A 231 12.54 -31.28 -5.41
CA LEU A 231 11.95 -32.61 -5.57
C LEU A 231 12.05 -33.12 -7.02
N SER A 232 11.90 -32.25 -8.01
CA SER A 232 12.12 -32.63 -9.44
C SER A 232 13.57 -33.01 -9.75
N THR A 233 14.54 -32.35 -9.08
CA THR A 233 15.97 -32.68 -9.23
C THR A 233 16.37 -33.97 -8.54
N LEU A 234 15.62 -34.42 -7.52
CA LEU A 234 15.86 -35.69 -6.82
C LEU A 234 15.15 -36.89 -7.49
N ALA A 235 14.20 -36.65 -8.40
CA ALA A 235 13.43 -37.67 -9.09
C ALA A 235 13.96 -38.02 -10.50
N GLY A 236 14.99 -37.34 -10.99
CA GLY A 236 15.70 -37.57 -12.25
C GLY A 236 17.12 -38.07 -12.03
#